data_9f8300278b97037aea540a756d09d463
#
_entry.id   9f8300278b97037aea540a756d09d463
#
_cell.length_a   1.000
_cell.length_b   1.000
_cell.length_c   1.000
_cell.angle_alpha   90.00
_cell.angle_beta   90.00
_cell.angle_gamma   90.00
#
_symmetry.space_group_name_H-M   'P 1'
#
loop_
_entity.id
_entity.type
_entity.pdbx_description
1 polymer ?
#
loop_
_entity_poly.entity_id
_entity_poly.type
_entity_poly.pdbx_seq_one_letter_code
_entity_poly.pdbx_strand_id
1 'polypeptide(L)'
;DTLGDKTFVKRKRMSQEERHLQILQAAVKIIATKGFWGMSLQNISDELGITEAALYHYISSKDDLLNMVLSECYDTIDADEYNAVTAAIVDADGHRVYYYPRYCLNIVLYNLQRPELVQLYSVLNGEALNPSHPAHDFFIGRHLRQWEMICSMNWLLPPDVDEERFYDLYTLAMSAMDGLQYRWLGDN
;
A
#
# COMPACT_ATOMS: atom_id res chain seq x y z
N ASP A 1 13.34 36.91 -45.51
CA ASP A 1 12.19 36.99 -44.58
C ASP A 1 11.56 35.61 -44.44
N THR A 2 12.03 34.86 -43.45
CA THR A 2 11.43 33.58 -43.09
C THR A 2 10.85 33.70 -41.68
N LEU A 3 9.54 33.93 -41.64
CA LEU A 3 8.73 33.91 -40.47
C LEU A 3 8.68 32.45 -39.92
N GLY A 4 9.38 32.22 -38.83
CA GLY A 4 9.32 30.93 -38.10
C GLY A 4 7.95 30.74 -37.50
N ASP A 5 7.26 29.71 -37.96
CA ASP A 5 6.00 29.20 -37.44
C ASP A 5 6.24 28.65 -36.03
N LYS A 6 5.92 29.44 -34.99
CA LYS A 6 5.87 28.96 -33.61
C LYS A 6 4.58 28.18 -33.43
N THR A 7 4.60 26.90 -33.75
CA THR A 7 3.54 25.97 -33.35
C THR A 7 3.45 25.94 -31.83
N PHE A 8 2.49 26.68 -31.28
CA PHE A 8 2.07 26.57 -29.88
C PHE A 8 1.48 25.18 -29.67
N VAL A 9 2.28 24.24 -29.15
CA VAL A 9 1.75 22.98 -28.64
C VAL A 9 0.84 23.30 -27.46
N LYS A 10 -0.46 23.26 -27.71
CA LYS A 10 -1.50 23.47 -26.70
C LYS A 10 -1.31 22.38 -25.65
N ARG A 11 -0.74 22.69 -24.47
CA ARG A 11 -0.63 21.76 -23.35
C ARG A 11 -2.03 21.20 -23.07
N LYS A 12 -2.21 19.91 -23.28
CA LYS A 12 -3.46 19.21 -22.97
C LYS A 12 -3.77 19.47 -21.49
N ARG A 13 -4.94 20.01 -21.19
CA ARG A 13 -5.38 20.24 -19.82
C ARG A 13 -5.50 18.88 -19.15
N MET A 14 -4.75 18.66 -18.07
CA MET A 14 -4.77 17.44 -17.29
C MET A 14 -6.18 17.17 -16.77
N SER A 15 -6.63 15.92 -16.83
CA SER A 15 -7.92 15.51 -16.28
C SER A 15 -7.89 15.56 -14.74
N GLN A 16 -9.06 15.54 -14.13
CA GLN A 16 -9.18 15.49 -12.66
C GLN A 16 -8.60 14.20 -12.10
N GLU A 17 -8.83 13.08 -12.78
CA GLU A 17 -8.27 11.77 -12.41
C GLU A 17 -6.75 11.74 -12.52
N GLU A 18 -6.17 12.25 -13.61
CA GLU A 18 -4.72 12.36 -13.77
C GLU A 18 -4.08 13.18 -12.64
N ARG A 19 -4.75 14.27 -12.23
CA ARG A 19 -4.27 15.10 -11.11
C ARG A 19 -4.38 14.38 -9.77
N HIS A 20 -5.47 13.68 -9.53
CA HIS A 20 -5.69 12.88 -8.34
C HIS A 20 -4.58 11.82 -8.16
N LEU A 21 -4.28 11.06 -9.21
CA LEU A 21 -3.18 10.08 -9.20
C LEU A 21 -1.81 10.73 -8.93
N GLN A 22 -1.53 11.91 -9.50
CA GLN A 22 -0.29 12.62 -9.21
C GLN A 22 -0.19 13.06 -7.75
N ILE A 23 -1.29 13.50 -7.14
CA ILE A 23 -1.33 13.87 -5.73
C ILE A 23 -1.03 12.66 -4.85
N LEU A 24 -1.65 11.51 -5.14
CA LEU A 24 -1.39 10.26 -4.43
C LEU A 24 0.08 9.81 -4.56
N GLN A 25 0.64 9.85 -5.77
CA GLN A 25 2.04 9.48 -6.01
C GLN A 25 3.01 10.40 -5.25
N ALA A 26 2.77 11.71 -5.27
CA ALA A 26 3.57 12.68 -4.52
C ALA A 26 3.45 12.44 -3.00
N ALA A 27 2.26 12.17 -2.50
CA ALA A 27 2.02 11.86 -1.10
C ALA A 27 2.74 10.59 -0.65
N VAL A 28 2.63 9.49 -1.40
CA VAL A 28 3.34 8.23 -1.15
C VAL A 28 4.84 8.48 -1.04
N LYS A 29 5.45 9.13 -2.04
CA LYS A 29 6.88 9.44 -2.07
C LYS A 29 7.33 10.28 -0.89
N ILE A 30 6.59 11.34 -0.56
CA ILE A 30 6.98 12.28 0.49
C ILE A 30 6.76 11.67 1.89
N ILE A 31 5.64 10.98 2.13
CA ILE A 31 5.39 10.31 3.41
C ILE A 31 6.40 9.16 3.60
N ALA A 32 6.71 8.38 2.57
CA ALA A 32 7.70 7.31 2.66
C ALA A 32 9.09 7.80 3.07
N THR A 33 9.44 9.06 2.75
CA THR A 33 10.77 9.62 3.04
C THR A 33 10.82 10.49 4.30
N LYS A 34 9.75 11.24 4.59
CA LYS A 34 9.71 12.23 5.68
C LYS A 34 8.80 11.81 6.85
N GLY A 35 8.04 10.75 6.69
CA GLY A 35 6.93 10.40 7.57
C GLY A 35 5.74 11.34 7.40
N PHE A 36 4.62 10.96 8.01
CA PHE A 36 3.43 11.80 8.01
C PHE A 36 3.67 13.09 8.82
N TRP A 37 4.30 12.99 9.98
CA TRP A 37 4.60 14.17 10.80
C TRP A 37 5.55 15.16 10.12
N GLY A 38 6.54 14.65 9.37
CA GLY A 38 7.52 15.47 8.64
C GLY A 38 7.03 16.04 7.31
N MET A 39 5.91 15.55 6.77
CA MET A 39 5.30 16.02 5.53
C MET A 39 4.47 17.28 5.78
N SER A 40 4.51 18.23 4.83
CA SER A 40 3.59 19.37 4.74
C SER A 40 2.86 19.37 3.40
N LEU A 41 1.70 20.04 3.33
CA LEU A 41 0.97 20.23 2.07
C LEU A 41 1.78 21.09 1.08
N GLN A 42 2.65 21.98 1.58
CA GLN A 42 3.60 22.72 0.75
C GLN A 42 4.58 21.77 0.05
N ASN A 43 5.07 20.71 0.73
CA ASN A 43 5.94 19.71 0.09
C ASN A 43 5.25 19.01 -1.09
N ILE A 44 3.96 18.70 -0.95
CA ILE A 44 3.15 18.11 -2.03
C ILE A 44 2.99 19.09 -3.19
N SER A 45 2.65 20.35 -2.87
CA SER A 45 2.46 21.40 -3.86
C SER A 45 3.74 21.68 -4.66
N ASP A 46 4.88 21.74 -3.98
CA ASP A 46 6.20 21.96 -4.60
C ASP A 46 6.56 20.80 -5.54
N GLU A 47 6.35 19.55 -5.11
CA GLU A 47 6.59 18.36 -5.93
C GLU A 47 5.73 18.35 -7.20
N LEU A 48 4.49 18.83 -7.10
CA LEU A 48 3.54 18.90 -8.22
C LEU A 48 3.68 20.14 -9.09
N GLY A 49 4.44 21.14 -8.65
CA GLY A 49 4.57 22.43 -9.31
C GLY A 49 3.25 23.21 -9.36
N ILE A 50 2.44 23.14 -8.29
CA ILE A 50 1.18 23.88 -8.12
C ILE A 50 1.22 24.70 -6.84
N THR A 51 0.25 25.58 -6.66
CA THR A 51 0.08 26.30 -5.40
C THR A 51 -0.65 25.43 -4.37
N GLU A 52 -0.39 25.66 -3.09
CA GLU A 52 -1.13 24.99 -2.00
C GLU A 52 -2.65 25.28 -2.10
N ALA A 53 -3.03 26.48 -2.50
CA ALA A 53 -4.43 26.82 -2.76
C ALA A 53 -5.06 25.94 -3.88
N ALA A 54 -4.29 25.59 -4.91
CA ALA A 54 -4.75 24.68 -5.95
C ALA A 54 -4.85 23.22 -5.43
N LEU A 55 -4.01 22.81 -4.51
CA LEU A 55 -4.07 21.49 -3.87
C LEU A 55 -5.37 21.34 -3.05
N TYR A 56 -5.81 22.38 -2.35
CA TYR A 56 -7.06 22.39 -1.57
C TYR A 56 -8.34 22.22 -2.41
N HIS A 57 -8.27 22.24 -3.73
CA HIS A 57 -9.39 21.83 -4.59
C HIS A 57 -9.57 20.30 -4.64
N TYR A 58 -8.59 19.53 -4.20
CA TYR A 58 -8.57 18.06 -4.26
C TYR A 58 -8.60 17.40 -2.89
N ILE A 59 -8.10 18.07 -1.88
CA ILE A 59 -8.03 17.57 -0.49
C ILE A 59 -8.50 18.67 0.47
N SER A 60 -9.07 18.28 1.59
CA SER A 60 -9.54 19.21 2.62
C SER A 60 -8.52 19.46 3.73
N SER A 61 -7.64 18.51 3.98
CA SER A 61 -6.62 18.56 5.04
C SER A 61 -5.48 17.59 4.78
N LYS A 62 -4.45 17.67 5.61
CA LYS A 62 -3.34 16.71 5.63
C LYS A 62 -3.82 15.31 6.04
N ASP A 63 -4.76 15.22 6.98
CA ASP A 63 -5.36 13.95 7.41
C ASP A 63 -6.22 13.34 6.30
N ASP A 64 -6.95 14.17 5.55
CA ASP A 64 -7.70 13.74 4.37
C ASP A 64 -6.79 13.12 3.32
N LEU A 65 -5.64 13.76 3.03
CA LEU A 65 -4.63 13.18 2.14
C LEU A 65 -4.10 11.84 2.64
N LEU A 66 -3.85 11.68 3.94
CA LEU A 66 -3.44 10.41 4.52
C LEU A 66 -4.52 9.33 4.34
N ASN A 67 -5.79 9.67 4.58
CA ASN A 67 -6.90 8.75 4.38
C ASN A 67 -7.02 8.31 2.91
N MET A 68 -6.82 9.22 1.95
CA MET A 68 -6.76 8.86 0.53
C MET A 68 -5.62 7.88 0.24
N VAL A 69 -4.42 8.12 0.76
CA VAL A 69 -3.27 7.21 0.60
C VAL A 69 -3.57 5.83 1.20
N LEU A 70 -4.14 5.76 2.40
CA LEU A 70 -4.47 4.50 3.05
C LEU A 70 -5.57 3.72 2.32
N SER A 71 -6.59 4.41 1.79
CA SER A 71 -7.72 3.77 1.12
C SER A 71 -7.43 3.36 -0.32
N GLU A 72 -6.56 4.08 -1.04
CA GLU A 72 -6.36 3.87 -2.47
C GLU A 72 -5.01 3.23 -2.83
N CYS A 73 -4.00 3.35 -1.94
CA CYS A 73 -2.67 2.79 -2.20
C CYS A 73 -2.38 1.57 -1.31
N TYR A 74 -3.20 1.34 -0.28
CA TYR A 74 -2.91 0.37 0.76
C TYR A 74 -4.01 -0.67 0.89
N ASP A 75 -3.64 -1.95 1.16
CA ASP A 75 -4.59 -3.04 1.35
C ASP A 75 -5.74 -3.01 0.31
N THR A 76 -5.41 -2.71 -0.95
CA THR A 76 -6.39 -2.67 -2.02
C THR A 76 -6.90 -4.08 -2.29
N ILE A 77 -8.21 -4.22 -2.48
CA ILE A 77 -8.86 -5.50 -2.80
C ILE A 77 -8.15 -6.21 -3.95
N ASP A 78 -7.66 -5.46 -4.95
CA ASP A 78 -6.94 -6.02 -6.11
C ASP A 78 -5.65 -6.75 -5.73
N ALA A 79 -4.91 -6.26 -4.70
CA ALA A 79 -3.69 -6.91 -4.25
C ALA A 79 -3.99 -8.22 -3.50
N ASP A 80 -4.98 -8.20 -2.64
CA ASP A 80 -5.41 -9.37 -1.87
C ASP A 80 -6.06 -10.42 -2.77
N GLU A 81 -6.89 -10.00 -3.72
CA GLU A 81 -7.49 -10.88 -4.72
C GLU A 81 -6.42 -11.51 -5.62
N TYR A 82 -5.45 -10.73 -6.11
CA TYR A 82 -4.35 -11.24 -6.91
C TYR A 82 -3.54 -12.29 -6.14
N ASN A 83 -3.17 -12.01 -4.90
CA ASN A 83 -2.40 -12.92 -4.05
C ASN A 83 -3.19 -14.19 -3.75
N ALA A 84 -4.49 -14.07 -3.48
CA ALA A 84 -5.37 -15.20 -3.25
C ALA A 84 -5.54 -16.07 -4.51
N VAL A 85 -5.87 -15.46 -5.64
CA VAL A 85 -6.08 -16.19 -6.92
C VAL A 85 -4.82 -16.94 -7.35
N THR A 86 -3.64 -16.31 -7.24
CA THR A 86 -2.37 -16.92 -7.63
C THR A 86 -1.85 -17.97 -6.65
N ALA A 87 -2.34 -17.98 -5.40
CA ALA A 87 -2.06 -19.03 -4.41
C ALA A 87 -2.99 -20.25 -4.54
N ALA A 88 -4.02 -20.19 -5.39
CA ALA A 88 -4.98 -21.28 -5.59
C ALA A 88 -4.31 -22.49 -6.26
N ILE A 89 -4.67 -23.67 -5.77
CA ILE A 89 -4.33 -24.98 -6.33
C ILE A 89 -5.59 -25.83 -6.38
N VAL A 90 -5.53 -26.97 -7.05
CA VAL A 90 -6.60 -27.97 -7.04
C VAL A 90 -6.12 -29.14 -6.19
N ASP A 91 -6.91 -29.54 -5.19
CA ASP A 91 -6.61 -30.68 -4.34
C ASP A 91 -6.88 -32.02 -5.04
N ALA A 92 -6.63 -33.13 -4.35
CA ALA A 92 -6.81 -34.48 -4.90
C ALA A 92 -8.27 -34.81 -5.27
N ASP A 93 -9.24 -34.12 -4.65
CA ASP A 93 -10.68 -34.30 -4.86
C ASP A 93 -11.25 -33.32 -5.91
N GLY A 94 -10.39 -32.48 -6.50
CA GLY A 94 -10.77 -31.50 -7.53
C GLY A 94 -11.29 -30.17 -6.98
N HIS A 95 -11.20 -29.93 -5.67
CA HIS A 95 -11.64 -28.67 -5.07
C HIS A 95 -10.56 -27.60 -5.18
N ARG A 96 -10.99 -26.35 -5.35
CA ARG A 96 -10.11 -25.20 -5.29
C ARG A 96 -9.77 -24.90 -3.83
N VAL A 97 -8.47 -24.96 -3.50
CA VAL A 97 -7.92 -24.65 -2.19
C VAL A 97 -6.74 -23.70 -2.35
N TYR A 98 -6.34 -23.07 -1.26
CA TYR A 98 -5.22 -22.12 -1.27
C TYR A 98 -4.03 -22.70 -0.52
N TYR A 99 -2.82 -22.48 -1.05
CA TYR A 99 -1.58 -22.96 -0.45
C TYR A 99 -0.84 -21.78 0.21
N TYR A 100 -0.82 -21.78 1.53
CA TYR A 100 -0.35 -20.65 2.33
C TYR A 100 1.11 -20.23 2.03
N PRO A 101 2.09 -21.14 1.89
CA PRO A 101 3.46 -20.73 1.53
C PRO A 101 3.54 -20.01 0.18
N ARG A 102 2.70 -20.38 -0.79
CA ARG A 102 2.62 -19.67 -2.09
C ARG A 102 2.00 -18.28 -1.93
N TYR A 103 0.99 -18.15 -1.08
CA TYR A 103 0.42 -16.85 -0.74
C TYR A 103 1.48 -15.91 -0.16
N CYS A 104 2.26 -16.37 0.81
CA CYS A 104 3.36 -15.59 1.38
C CYS A 104 4.41 -15.21 0.32
N LEU A 105 4.80 -16.14 -0.55
CA LEU A 105 5.74 -15.87 -1.64
C LEU A 105 5.20 -14.80 -2.60
N ASN A 106 3.92 -14.87 -2.94
CA ASN A 106 3.28 -13.89 -3.82
C ASN A 106 3.29 -12.49 -3.22
N ILE A 107 3.04 -12.35 -1.91
CA ILE A 107 3.17 -11.07 -1.21
C ILE A 107 4.60 -10.52 -1.35
N VAL A 108 5.60 -11.35 -1.11
CA VAL A 108 7.01 -10.94 -1.25
C VAL A 108 7.31 -10.48 -2.68
N LEU A 109 6.93 -11.26 -3.69
CA LEU A 109 7.16 -10.92 -5.10
C LEU A 109 6.42 -9.63 -5.51
N TYR A 110 5.21 -9.44 -5.00
CA TYR A 110 4.42 -8.23 -5.23
C TYR A 110 5.10 -7.00 -4.61
N ASN A 111 5.61 -7.13 -3.39
CA ASN A 111 6.26 -6.06 -2.66
C ASN A 111 7.63 -5.68 -3.24
N LEU A 112 8.40 -6.65 -3.75
CA LEU A 112 9.69 -6.39 -4.42
C LEU A 112 9.56 -5.45 -5.64
N GLN A 113 8.40 -5.40 -6.27
CA GLN A 113 8.12 -4.51 -7.40
C GLN A 113 7.64 -3.11 -6.95
N ARG A 114 7.44 -2.88 -5.65
CA ARG A 114 6.84 -1.66 -5.07
C ARG A 114 7.58 -1.19 -3.82
N PRO A 115 8.90 -0.92 -3.91
CA PRO A 115 9.70 -0.56 -2.74
C PRO A 115 9.19 0.70 -2.03
N GLU A 116 8.64 1.68 -2.78
CA GLU A 116 8.07 2.90 -2.20
C GLU A 116 6.85 2.63 -1.31
N LEU A 117 5.99 1.67 -1.69
CA LEU A 117 4.85 1.28 -0.87
C LEU A 117 5.28 0.50 0.38
N VAL A 118 6.31 -0.35 0.26
CA VAL A 118 6.88 -1.06 1.42
C VAL A 118 7.53 -0.07 2.39
N GLN A 119 8.22 0.95 1.87
CA GLN A 119 8.80 2.01 2.69
C GLN A 119 7.71 2.85 3.36
N LEU A 120 6.68 3.25 2.62
CA LEU A 120 5.51 3.94 3.16
C LEU A 120 4.88 3.17 4.33
N TYR A 121 4.68 1.86 4.15
CA TYR A 121 4.17 0.98 5.20
C TYR A 121 5.05 1.02 6.44
N SER A 122 6.34 0.79 6.27
CA SER A 122 7.28 0.70 7.39
C SER A 122 7.32 1.99 8.19
N VAL A 123 7.30 3.14 7.51
CA VAL A 123 7.29 4.46 8.14
C VAL A 123 5.97 4.72 8.87
N LEU A 124 4.84 4.57 8.20
CA LEU A 124 3.53 4.84 8.80
C LEU A 124 3.20 3.88 9.94
N ASN A 125 3.53 2.58 9.80
CA ASN A 125 3.31 1.60 10.86
C ASN A 125 4.13 1.95 12.12
N GLY A 126 5.36 2.43 11.93
CA GLY A 126 6.20 2.92 13.04
C GLY A 126 5.63 4.18 13.70
N GLU A 127 5.22 5.19 12.93
CA GLU A 127 4.60 6.41 13.45
C GLU A 127 3.27 6.13 14.15
N ALA A 128 2.48 5.19 13.62
CA ALA A 128 1.16 4.80 14.13
C ALA A 128 1.20 4.06 15.48
N LEU A 129 2.38 3.70 16.01
CA LEU A 129 2.52 3.26 17.39
C LEU A 129 2.13 4.38 18.38
N ASN A 130 2.20 5.63 17.96
CA ASN A 130 1.70 6.75 18.76
C ASN A 130 0.16 6.84 18.64
N PRO A 131 -0.60 6.74 19.75
CA PRO A 131 -2.07 6.80 19.72
C PRO A 131 -2.65 8.11 19.16
N SER A 132 -1.87 9.19 19.11
CA SER A 132 -2.33 10.46 18.52
C SER A 132 -2.11 10.54 17.00
N HIS A 133 -1.49 9.52 16.40
CA HIS A 133 -1.28 9.50 14.95
C HIS A 133 -2.60 9.21 14.21
N PRO A 134 -2.95 9.95 13.15
CA PRO A 134 -4.23 9.74 12.44
C PRO A 134 -4.41 8.32 11.86
N ALA A 135 -3.33 7.60 11.56
CA ALA A 135 -3.40 6.22 11.08
C ALA A 135 -3.32 5.17 12.21
N HIS A 136 -3.33 5.57 13.49
CA HIS A 136 -3.21 4.63 14.62
C HIS A 136 -4.24 3.51 14.54
N ASP A 137 -5.52 3.86 14.49
CA ASP A 137 -6.62 2.88 14.48
C ASP A 137 -6.60 2.00 13.22
N PHE A 138 -6.15 2.55 12.09
CA PHE A 138 -5.98 1.79 10.85
C PHE A 138 -4.98 0.65 11.03
N PHE A 139 -3.78 0.94 11.57
CA PHE A 139 -2.72 -0.07 11.72
C PHE A 139 -2.98 -1.03 12.88
N ILE A 140 -3.50 -0.56 14.01
CA ILE A 140 -3.84 -1.43 15.16
C ILE A 140 -4.89 -2.48 14.78
N GLY A 141 -5.92 -2.09 14.02
CA GLY A 141 -6.95 -3.03 13.57
C GLY A 141 -6.57 -3.87 12.35
N ARG A 142 -5.48 -3.54 11.64
CA ARG A 142 -5.14 -4.13 10.35
C ARG A 142 -4.92 -5.64 10.42
N HIS A 143 -4.16 -6.12 11.40
CA HIS A 143 -3.85 -7.54 11.52
C HIS A 143 -5.10 -8.39 11.80
N LEU A 144 -6.08 -7.87 12.52
CA LEU A 144 -7.36 -8.56 12.77
C LEU A 144 -8.18 -8.66 11.48
N ARG A 145 -8.29 -7.57 10.72
CA ARG A 145 -9.00 -7.58 9.42
C ARG A 145 -8.34 -8.53 8.42
N GLN A 146 -7.02 -8.56 8.39
CA GLN A 146 -6.30 -9.51 7.54
C GLN A 146 -6.50 -10.95 7.98
N TRP A 147 -6.52 -11.23 9.28
CA TRP A 147 -6.81 -12.56 9.80
C TRP A 147 -8.24 -12.99 9.46
N GLU A 148 -9.24 -12.12 9.61
CA GLU A 148 -10.62 -12.41 9.19
C GLU A 148 -10.70 -12.78 7.70
N MET A 149 -9.98 -12.07 6.83
CA MET A 149 -9.89 -12.41 5.41
C MET A 149 -9.23 -13.79 5.21
N ILE A 150 -8.11 -14.06 5.89
CA ILE A 150 -7.43 -15.35 5.84
C ILE A 150 -8.36 -16.48 6.26
N CYS A 151 -9.11 -16.34 7.36
CA CYS A 151 -10.08 -17.33 7.83
C CYS A 151 -11.23 -17.56 6.85
N SER A 152 -11.57 -16.62 5.99
CA SER A 152 -12.61 -16.77 4.98
C SER A 152 -12.22 -17.66 3.80
N MET A 153 -10.95 -18.03 3.69
CA MET A 153 -10.40 -18.80 2.57
C MET A 153 -10.24 -20.27 2.92
N ASN A 154 -10.40 -21.15 1.92
CA ASN A 154 -10.21 -22.60 2.09
C ASN A 154 -8.73 -22.99 1.92
N TRP A 155 -8.00 -23.06 3.01
CA TRP A 155 -6.56 -23.39 3.01
C TRP A 155 -6.30 -24.88 3.01
N LEU A 156 -5.33 -25.31 2.21
CA LEU A 156 -4.73 -26.64 2.32
C LEU A 156 -3.73 -26.62 3.48
N LEU A 157 -4.18 -27.10 4.64
CA LEU A 157 -3.37 -27.21 5.85
C LEU A 157 -3.00 -28.66 6.15
N PRO A 158 -1.82 -28.92 6.78
CA PRO A 158 -1.50 -30.23 7.32
C PRO A 158 -2.53 -30.68 8.36
N PRO A 159 -2.78 -31.99 8.50
CA PRO A 159 -3.82 -32.51 9.41
C PRO A 159 -3.63 -32.17 10.89
N ASP A 160 -2.41 -31.83 11.30
CA ASP A 160 -2.04 -31.46 12.66
C ASP A 160 -2.08 -29.94 12.92
N VAL A 161 -2.55 -29.16 11.93
CA VAL A 161 -2.69 -27.70 12.05
C VAL A 161 -4.16 -27.35 12.21
N ASP A 162 -4.56 -27.06 13.44
CA ASP A 162 -5.86 -26.46 13.76
C ASP A 162 -5.83 -24.93 13.58
N GLU A 163 -6.97 -24.27 13.85
CA GLU A 163 -7.09 -22.81 13.67
C GLU A 163 -6.14 -22.01 14.58
N GLU A 164 -5.95 -22.43 15.84
CA GLU A 164 -5.06 -21.76 16.79
C GLU A 164 -3.62 -21.84 16.30
N ARG A 165 -3.16 -23.03 15.92
CA ARG A 165 -1.81 -23.22 15.35
C ARG A 165 -1.63 -22.50 14.03
N PHE A 166 -2.66 -22.42 13.20
CA PHE A 166 -2.61 -21.65 11.95
C PHE A 166 -2.48 -20.15 12.22
N TYR A 167 -3.18 -19.63 13.23
CA TYR A 167 -3.03 -18.23 13.65
C TYR A 167 -1.59 -17.92 14.12
N ASP A 168 -0.99 -18.81 14.89
CA ASP A 168 0.41 -18.65 15.31
C ASP A 168 1.38 -18.65 14.15
N LEU A 169 1.21 -19.59 13.21
CA LEU A 169 2.03 -19.67 11.99
C LEU A 169 1.84 -18.44 11.09
N TYR A 170 0.61 -17.96 10.93
CA TYR A 170 0.29 -16.74 10.22
C TYR A 170 0.98 -15.54 10.85
N THR A 171 0.84 -15.36 12.16
CA THR A 171 1.45 -14.25 12.91
C THR A 171 2.96 -14.25 12.77
N LEU A 172 3.59 -15.43 12.92
CA LEU A 172 5.03 -15.59 12.75
C LEU A 172 5.48 -15.26 11.32
N ALA A 173 4.77 -15.75 10.30
CA ALA A 173 5.09 -15.50 8.90
C ALA A 173 4.98 -14.02 8.55
N MET A 174 3.90 -13.35 8.96
CA MET A 174 3.70 -11.91 8.72
C MET A 174 4.78 -11.07 9.42
N SER A 175 5.07 -11.38 10.69
CA SER A 175 6.11 -10.69 11.46
C SER A 175 7.51 -10.89 10.85
N ALA A 176 7.80 -12.09 10.36
CA ALA A 176 9.06 -12.37 9.68
C ALA A 176 9.17 -11.61 8.36
N MET A 177 8.09 -11.54 7.58
CA MET A 177 8.05 -10.77 6.32
C MET A 177 8.25 -9.29 6.56
N ASP A 178 7.58 -8.71 7.56
CA ASP A 178 7.76 -7.29 7.93
C ASP A 178 9.22 -7.00 8.32
N GLY A 179 9.82 -7.86 9.13
CA GLY A 179 11.23 -7.72 9.53
C GLY A 179 12.20 -7.86 8.35
N LEU A 180 11.95 -8.80 7.43
CA LEU A 180 12.77 -9.00 6.23
C LEU A 180 12.65 -7.81 5.27
N GLN A 181 11.45 -7.29 5.07
CA GLN A 181 11.22 -6.13 4.22
C GLN A 181 11.92 -4.87 4.78
N TYR A 182 11.85 -4.67 6.08
CA TYR A 182 12.55 -3.57 6.74
C TYR A 182 14.08 -3.65 6.53
N ARG A 183 14.68 -4.83 6.67
CA ARG A 183 16.11 -5.04 6.39
C ARG A 183 16.44 -4.83 4.93
N TRP A 184 15.62 -5.38 4.03
CA TRP A 184 15.80 -5.22 2.59
C TRP A 184 15.79 -3.75 2.15
N LEU A 185 14.91 -2.91 2.72
CA LEU A 185 14.91 -1.47 2.46
C LEU A 185 16.17 -0.77 2.95
N GLY A 186 16.78 -1.25 4.03
CA GLY A 186 18.01 -0.69 4.58
C GLY A 186 19.27 -1.08 3.80
N ASP A 187 19.22 -2.17 3.03
CA ASP A 187 20.34 -2.70 2.24
C ASP A 187 20.37 -2.16 0.79
N ASN A 188 19.35 -1.40 0.36
CA ASN A 188 19.22 -0.78 -0.96
C ASN A 188 19.26 0.74 -0.88
#